data_3c0b82e2820f6104d90977e757549eb8
#
_entry.id   3c0b82e2820f6104d90977e757549eb8
#
_cell.length_a   1.000
_cell.length_b   1.000
_cell.length_c   1.000
_cell.angle_alpha   90.00
_cell.angle_beta   90.00
_cell.angle_gamma   90.00
#
_symmetry.space_group_name_H-M   'P 1'
#
loop_
_entity.id
_entity.type
_entity.pdbx_description
1 polymer ?
#
loop_
_entity_poly.entity_id
_entity_poly.type
_entity_poly.pdbx_seq_one_letter_code
_entity_poly.pdbx_strand_id
1 'polypeptide(L)'
;MTAADATHTSYGCGTRSELTFFGRAVFHEQLRSTYSFAEAFTKAVPIIAQREIQAGKDDGFSNPQMRVGAEIDPVLNALARRLAAEEGPVLRPGGKGLVAQIPMAYHSAQLR
;
A
#
# COMPACT_ATOMS: atom_id res chain seq x y z
N MET A 1 6.05 9.08 -3.76
CA MET A 1 6.57 7.77 -3.34
C MET A 1 7.37 7.15 -4.46
N THR A 2 8.46 6.47 -4.12
CA THR A 2 9.24 5.65 -5.04
C THR A 2 9.37 4.24 -4.48
N ALA A 3 9.44 3.24 -5.36
CA ALA A 3 9.57 1.84 -4.96
C ALA A 3 10.98 1.47 -4.49
N ALA A 4 11.96 2.32 -4.78
CA ALA A 4 13.34 2.16 -4.37
C ALA A 4 14.00 3.54 -4.23
N ASP A 5 15.16 3.59 -3.59
CA ASP A 5 15.99 4.78 -3.57
C ASP A 5 16.81 4.93 -4.87
N ALA A 6 17.66 5.95 -4.93
CA ALA A 6 18.40 6.30 -6.16
C ALA A 6 19.45 5.25 -6.57
N THR A 7 19.86 4.38 -5.66
CA THR A 7 21.00 3.46 -5.87
C THR A 7 20.61 1.99 -5.78
N HIS A 8 19.37 1.68 -5.42
CA HIS A 8 18.88 0.32 -5.27
C HIS A 8 17.72 0.02 -6.24
N THR A 9 17.45 -1.26 -6.42
CA THR A 9 16.38 -1.73 -7.29
C THR A 9 15.16 -2.17 -6.48
N SER A 10 14.00 -1.98 -7.05
CA SER A 10 12.76 -2.59 -6.57
C SER A 10 12.71 -4.06 -6.97
N TYR A 11 11.95 -4.89 -6.23
CA TYR A 11 11.92 -6.32 -6.43
C TYR A 11 10.48 -6.86 -6.56
N GLY A 12 10.37 -8.08 -7.07
CA GLY A 12 9.08 -8.75 -7.21
C GLY A 12 8.49 -8.73 -8.61
N CYS A 13 9.21 -8.23 -9.61
CA CYS A 13 8.81 -8.30 -11.02
C CYS A 13 9.15 -9.67 -11.59
N GLY A 14 8.28 -10.63 -11.43
CA GLY A 14 8.46 -11.97 -11.99
C GLY A 14 7.23 -12.42 -12.76
N THR A 15 7.39 -13.43 -13.61
CA THR A 15 6.30 -14.00 -14.43
C THR A 15 5.16 -14.60 -13.60
N ARG A 16 5.40 -14.86 -12.32
CA ARG A 16 4.42 -15.43 -11.38
C ARG A 16 3.80 -14.41 -10.43
N SER A 17 4.24 -13.15 -10.50
CA SER A 17 3.75 -12.10 -9.60
C SER A 17 3.04 -11.02 -10.41
N GLU A 18 1.79 -10.76 -10.08
CA GLU A 18 1.01 -9.69 -10.69
C GLU A 18 1.41 -8.31 -10.20
N LEU A 19 2.04 -8.26 -9.02
CA LEU A 19 2.42 -7.00 -8.37
C LEU A 19 3.86 -7.09 -7.87
N THR A 20 4.58 -5.98 -7.94
CA THR A 20 5.86 -5.82 -7.26
C THR A 20 5.66 -5.88 -5.74
N PHE A 21 6.74 -6.09 -4.98
CA PHE A 21 6.66 -6.07 -3.51
C PHE A 21 6.14 -4.72 -3.01
N PHE A 22 6.59 -3.63 -3.60
CA PHE A 22 6.13 -2.28 -3.27
C PHE A 22 4.64 -2.12 -3.60
N GLY A 23 4.24 -2.43 -4.82
CA GLY A 23 2.84 -2.30 -5.25
C GLY A 23 1.89 -3.12 -4.39
N ARG A 24 2.28 -4.35 -4.07
CA ARG A 24 1.49 -5.23 -3.21
C ARG A 24 1.36 -4.68 -1.79
N ALA A 25 2.48 -4.32 -1.17
CA ALA A 25 2.47 -3.88 0.22
C ALA A 25 1.73 -2.56 0.40
N VAL A 26 1.98 -1.56 -0.45
CA VAL A 26 1.35 -0.24 -0.32
C VAL A 26 -0.10 -0.26 -0.79
N PHE A 27 -0.33 -0.65 -2.05
CA PHE A 27 -1.65 -0.45 -2.68
C PHE A 27 -2.60 -1.61 -2.44
N HIS A 28 -2.12 -2.84 -2.54
CA HIS A 28 -3.00 -4.00 -2.38
C HIS A 28 -3.29 -4.33 -0.93
N GLU A 29 -2.35 -4.09 -0.01
CA GLU A 29 -2.49 -4.46 1.40
C GLU A 29 -2.77 -3.26 2.30
N GLN A 30 -1.84 -2.31 2.43
CA GLN A 30 -1.96 -1.27 3.44
C GLN A 30 -3.03 -0.22 3.14
N LEU A 31 -3.21 0.20 1.89
CA LEU A 31 -4.28 1.13 1.54
C LEU A 31 -5.68 0.56 1.71
N ARG A 32 -5.82 -0.73 1.96
CA ARG A 32 -7.10 -1.35 2.30
C ARG A 32 -7.46 -1.20 3.77
N SER A 33 -6.54 -0.72 4.59
CA SER A 33 -6.74 -0.57 6.04
C SER A 33 -6.58 0.87 6.54
N THR A 34 -6.31 1.81 5.66
CA THR A 34 -6.19 3.23 6.03
C THR A 34 -6.55 4.13 4.84
N TYR A 35 -7.05 5.32 5.13
CA TYR A 35 -7.26 6.37 4.13
C TYR A 35 -6.01 7.26 3.95
N SER A 36 -4.95 7.04 4.71
CA SER A 36 -3.74 7.83 4.67
C SER A 36 -2.66 7.13 3.82
N PHE A 37 -2.26 7.77 2.73
CA PHE A 37 -1.16 7.30 1.89
C PHE A 37 0.16 7.23 2.66
N ALA A 38 0.41 8.22 3.53
CA ALA A 38 1.63 8.25 4.35
C ALA A 38 1.66 7.09 5.35
N GLU A 39 0.55 6.80 5.99
CA GLU A 39 0.45 5.67 6.91
C GLU A 39 0.62 4.33 6.18
N ALA A 40 -0.05 4.18 5.04
CA ALA A 40 0.08 2.98 4.22
C ALA A 40 1.54 2.73 3.81
N PHE A 41 2.23 3.77 3.35
CA PHE A 41 3.64 3.68 3.00
C PHE A 41 4.50 3.29 4.20
N THR A 42 4.34 3.97 5.32
CA THR A 42 5.13 3.73 6.53
C THR A 42 5.00 2.29 7.02
N LYS A 43 3.78 1.75 6.98
CA LYS A 43 3.52 0.34 7.35
C LYS A 43 4.04 -0.65 6.31
N ALA A 44 4.08 -0.27 5.05
CA ALA A 44 4.54 -1.14 3.97
C ALA A 44 6.07 -1.35 3.97
N VAL A 45 6.85 -0.36 4.36
CA VAL A 45 8.32 -0.41 4.30
C VAL A 45 8.91 -1.64 5.00
N PRO A 46 8.58 -1.95 6.27
CA PRO A 46 9.13 -3.15 6.91
C PRO A 46 8.63 -4.45 6.27
N ILE A 47 7.42 -4.46 5.73
CA ILE A 47 6.87 -5.63 5.02
C ILE A 47 7.67 -5.89 3.74
N ILE A 48 7.98 -4.86 2.99
CA ILE A 48 8.80 -4.95 1.78
C ILE A 48 10.19 -5.50 2.13
N ALA A 49 10.84 -4.95 3.15
CA ALA A 49 12.16 -5.41 3.59
C ALA A 49 12.13 -6.89 3.98
N GLN A 50 11.12 -7.34 4.70
CA GLN A 50 10.95 -8.73 5.08
C GLN A 50 10.78 -9.65 3.87
N ARG A 51 10.00 -9.24 2.88
CA ARG A 51 9.81 -9.99 1.65
C ARG A 51 11.07 -10.06 0.82
N GLU A 52 11.86 -9.00 0.78
CA GLU A 52 13.16 -8.99 0.10
C GLU A 52 14.13 -9.96 0.74
N ILE A 53 14.17 -10.04 2.07
CA ILE A 53 14.96 -11.04 2.80
C ILE A 53 14.51 -12.45 2.44
N GLN A 54 13.22 -12.72 2.49
CA GLN A 54 12.65 -14.04 2.18
C GLN A 54 12.88 -14.46 0.74
N ALA A 55 12.90 -13.50 -0.18
CA ALA A 55 13.15 -13.76 -1.60
C ALA A 55 14.65 -13.90 -1.93
N GLY A 56 15.54 -13.67 -0.97
CA GLY A 56 16.97 -13.77 -1.19
C GLY A 56 17.57 -12.64 -2.00
N LYS A 57 16.99 -11.45 -1.94
CA LYS A 57 17.53 -10.26 -2.60
C LYS A 57 18.89 -9.92 -2.01
N ASP A 58 19.94 -9.93 -2.83
CA ASP A 58 21.33 -9.83 -2.42
C ASP A 58 22.02 -8.51 -2.79
N ASP A 59 21.35 -7.64 -3.52
CA ASP A 59 21.87 -6.34 -3.94
C ASP A 59 21.47 -5.18 -2.99
N GLY A 60 21.10 -5.51 -1.76
CA GLY A 60 20.65 -4.57 -0.75
C GLY A 60 19.14 -4.31 -0.80
N PHE A 61 18.61 -3.71 0.24
CA PHE A 61 17.20 -3.36 0.32
C PHE A 61 16.82 -2.32 -0.73
N SER A 62 15.62 -2.42 -1.28
CA SER A 62 15.11 -1.42 -2.23
C SER A 62 15.00 -0.03 -1.58
N ASN A 63 14.72 0.01 -0.29
CA ASN A 63 14.63 1.24 0.50
C ASN A 63 13.66 2.25 -0.13
N PRO A 64 12.36 1.96 -0.17
CA PRO A 64 11.37 2.86 -0.74
C PRO A 64 11.40 4.23 -0.07
N GLN A 65 11.12 5.27 -0.84
CA GLN A 65 11.17 6.65 -0.38
C GLN A 65 9.82 7.32 -0.53
N MET A 66 9.49 8.20 0.40
CA MET A 66 8.30 9.04 0.34
C MET A 66 8.64 10.47 0.75
N ARG A 67 8.10 11.41 0.00
CA ARG A 67 8.08 12.82 0.39
C ARG A 67 6.66 13.35 0.20
N VAL A 68 6.15 14.00 1.22
CA VAL A 68 4.86 14.68 1.16
C VAL A 68 5.13 16.18 1.12
N GLY A 69 4.66 16.83 0.06
CA GLY A 69 4.80 18.28 -0.07
C GLY A 69 3.93 19.02 0.95
N ALA A 70 4.40 20.19 1.40
CA ALA A 70 3.70 20.96 2.42
C ALA A 70 2.29 21.41 1.98
N GLU A 71 2.07 21.62 0.70
CA GLU A 71 0.77 22.05 0.18
C GLU A 71 -0.21 20.88 0.02
N ILE A 72 0.29 19.69 -0.32
CA ILE A 72 -0.57 18.51 -0.53
C ILE A 72 -0.94 17.82 0.79
N ASP A 73 -0.12 17.93 1.81
CA ASP A 73 -0.35 17.26 3.09
C ASP A 73 -1.71 17.62 3.72
N PRO A 74 -2.09 18.93 3.87
CA PRO A 74 -3.40 19.26 4.41
C PRO A 74 -4.55 18.80 3.52
N VAL A 75 -4.36 18.74 2.20
CA VAL A 75 -5.37 18.24 1.25
C VAL A 75 -5.61 16.75 1.47
N LEU A 76 -4.53 15.96 1.59
CA LEU A 76 -4.63 14.52 1.84
C LEU A 76 -5.26 14.23 3.21
N ASN A 77 -4.92 15.00 4.23
CA ASN A 77 -5.51 14.86 5.56
C ASN A 77 -7.00 15.18 5.55
N ALA A 78 -7.42 16.24 4.84
CA ALA A 78 -8.82 16.60 4.67
C ALA A 78 -9.59 15.51 3.91
N LEU A 79 -8.98 14.95 2.86
CA LEU A 79 -9.56 13.83 2.11
C LEU A 79 -9.75 12.61 3.00
N ALA A 80 -8.74 12.25 3.79
CA ALA A 80 -8.82 11.10 4.70
C ALA A 80 -9.96 11.27 5.72
N ARG A 81 -10.12 12.48 6.28
CA ARG A 81 -11.23 12.78 7.20
C ARG A 81 -12.58 12.69 6.52
N ARG A 82 -12.69 13.21 5.30
CA ARG A 82 -13.93 13.14 4.52
C ARG A 82 -14.32 11.71 4.20
N LEU A 83 -13.36 10.89 3.74
CA LEU A 83 -13.61 9.48 3.45
C LEU A 83 -14.02 8.71 4.70
N ALA A 84 -13.37 8.96 5.82
CA ALA A 84 -13.74 8.34 7.10
C ALA A 84 -15.18 8.70 7.53
N ALA A 85 -15.61 9.95 7.27
CA ALA A 85 -16.96 10.39 7.59
C ALA A 85 -18.01 9.81 6.64
N GLU A 86 -17.71 9.71 5.34
CA GLU A 86 -18.64 9.23 4.31
C GLU A 86 -18.70 7.70 4.25
N GLU A 87 -17.55 7.02 4.32
CA GLU A 87 -17.43 5.57 4.14
C GLU A 87 -17.33 4.81 5.48
N GLY A 88 -17.21 5.54 6.59
CA GLY A 88 -16.99 4.96 7.90
C GLY A 88 -15.55 4.50 8.12
N PRO A 89 -15.26 3.87 9.27
CA PRO A 89 -13.91 3.41 9.59
C PRO A 89 -13.43 2.34 8.61
N VAL A 90 -12.15 2.44 8.21
CA VAL A 90 -11.53 1.42 7.39
C VAL A 90 -11.31 0.18 8.26
N LEU A 91 -11.82 -0.95 7.83
CA LEU A 91 -11.64 -2.22 8.50
C LEU A 91 -10.42 -2.94 7.94
N ARG A 92 -9.75 -3.69 8.81
CA ARG A 92 -8.57 -4.47 8.42
C ARG A 92 -8.93 -5.45 7.30
N PRO A 93 -8.00 -5.71 6.36
CA PRO A 93 -8.20 -6.73 5.33
C PRO A 93 -8.60 -8.06 5.97
N GLY A 94 -9.68 -8.69 5.44
CA GLY A 94 -10.26 -9.89 6.02
C GLY A 94 -11.37 -9.64 7.03
N GLY A 95 -11.61 -8.42 7.45
CA GLY A 95 -12.77 -8.06 8.27
C GLY A 95 -14.06 -8.13 7.47
N LYS A 96 -15.10 -8.71 8.09
CA LYS A 96 -16.39 -8.89 7.41
C LYS A 96 -17.04 -7.57 6.97
N GLY A 97 -16.84 -6.50 7.73
CA GLY A 97 -17.41 -5.19 7.43
C GLY A 97 -16.82 -4.53 6.18
N LEU A 98 -15.52 -4.76 5.91
CA LEU A 98 -14.89 -4.22 4.70
C LEU A 98 -15.53 -4.80 3.43
N VAL A 99 -15.77 -6.10 3.41
CA VAL A 99 -16.39 -6.78 2.28
C VAL A 99 -17.81 -6.25 2.03
N ALA A 100 -18.58 -6.01 3.09
CA ALA A 100 -19.93 -5.47 2.99
C ALA A 100 -19.99 -4.03 2.47
N GLN A 101 -18.92 -3.27 2.61
CA GLN A 101 -18.84 -1.87 2.15
C GLN A 101 -18.33 -1.71 0.73
N ILE A 102 -17.77 -2.75 0.13
CA ILE A 102 -17.25 -2.73 -1.24
C ILE A 102 -18.39 -3.05 -2.22
N PRO A 103 -18.61 -2.23 -3.27
CA PRO A 103 -19.58 -2.56 -4.31
C PRO A 103 -19.29 -3.94 -4.92
N MET A 104 -20.33 -4.69 -5.27
CA MET A 104 -20.22 -6.06 -5.79
C MET A 104 -19.29 -6.16 -7.00
N ALA A 105 -19.36 -5.21 -7.94
CA ALA A 105 -18.50 -5.18 -9.11
C ALA A 105 -17.01 -5.07 -8.75
N TYR A 106 -16.68 -4.22 -7.79
CA TYR A 106 -15.33 -4.05 -7.30
C TYR A 106 -14.83 -5.30 -6.55
N HIS A 107 -15.70 -5.85 -5.72
CA HIS A 107 -15.41 -7.07 -4.98
C HIS A 107 -15.10 -8.24 -5.93
N SER A 108 -15.90 -8.42 -6.98
CA SER A 108 -15.69 -9.46 -8.00
C SER A 108 -14.35 -9.28 -8.72
N ALA A 109 -13.95 -8.06 -9.02
CA ALA A 109 -12.68 -7.77 -9.67
C ALA A 109 -11.48 -8.13 -8.77
N GLN A 110 -11.62 -8.03 -7.47
CA GLN A 110 -10.54 -8.36 -6.54
C GLN A 110 -10.37 -9.87 -6.30
N LEU A 111 -11.41 -10.64 -6.52
CA LEU A 111 -11.37 -12.10 -6.34
C LEU A 111 -10.78 -12.82 -7.57
N ARG A 112 -10.58 -12.12 -8.65
CA ARG A 112 -9.95 -12.62 -9.86
C ARG A 112 -8.46 -12.34 -9.85
#